data_06eaae752594b867ae4c520f03f55317
#
_entry.id   06eaae752594b867ae4c520f03f55317
#
_cell.length_a   1.000
_cell.length_b   1.000
_cell.length_c   1.000
_cell.angle_alpha   90.00
_cell.angle_beta   90.00
_cell.angle_gamma   90.00
#
_symmetry.space_group_name_H-M   'P 1'
#
loop_
_entity.id
_entity.type
_entity.pdbx_description
1 polymer ?
#
loop_
_entity_poly.entity_id
_entity_poly.type
_entity_poly.pdbx_seq_one_letter_code
_entity_poly.pdbx_strand_id
1 'polypeptide(L)'
;MIIAIALIIVILLGLDYILYPCTFMRNDIHTVTTQKHQDIFMGTSHGKMNIDPKTISSVTGRTGHNLCVGGEYGIDAYYLAKLLLEKQKPERIIYEVDPGYFATQKEEGNNYLLFYHQFPISVSKAEYFGDLLLDCDFRSVLFPWYEYSLSYEIQSIPKTVSKKWNRDYSVSDLKSDSQEYHTDGFIERYAVDTSTLKMTQPKLFSEDTVNVQSMEYLQKLIKLCRKEGIEFVAVTTPIPEETLKKYQESYEEAWNYFETFFGKEKVQYLNFNTTYYELFPHDINSYTDY
;
A
#
# COMPACT_ATOMS: atom_id res chain seq x y z
N MET A 1 31.75 26.69 -8.89
CA MET A 1 30.53 26.45 -8.11
C MET A 1 29.53 25.54 -8.82
N ILE A 2 29.02 25.86 -10.02
CA ILE A 2 28.02 25.04 -10.77
C ILE A 2 28.50 23.61 -11.03
N ILE A 3 29.76 23.44 -11.47
CA ILE A 3 30.36 22.11 -11.72
C ILE A 3 30.41 21.26 -10.43
N ALA A 4 30.77 21.87 -9.30
CA ALA A 4 30.83 21.14 -8.03
C ALA A 4 29.42 20.68 -7.59
N ILE A 5 28.40 21.52 -7.76
CA ILE A 5 27.00 21.17 -7.48
C ILE A 5 26.54 20.03 -8.39
N ALA A 6 26.83 20.12 -9.69
CA ALA A 6 26.48 19.07 -10.65
C ALA A 6 27.16 17.72 -10.29
N LEU A 7 28.43 17.73 -9.90
CA LEU A 7 29.13 16.52 -9.45
C LEU A 7 28.49 15.92 -8.18
N ILE A 8 28.13 16.75 -7.21
CA ILE A 8 27.43 16.28 -6.00
C ILE A 8 26.12 15.61 -6.36
N ILE A 9 25.32 16.24 -7.23
CA ILE A 9 24.04 15.66 -7.67
C ILE A 9 24.27 14.31 -8.36
N VAL A 10 25.25 14.20 -9.25
CA VAL A 10 25.58 12.94 -9.92
C VAL A 10 25.99 11.85 -8.93
N ILE A 11 26.78 12.20 -7.91
CA ILE A 11 27.18 11.27 -6.86
C ILE A 11 25.95 10.80 -6.07
N LEU A 12 25.08 11.72 -5.65
CA LEU A 12 23.88 11.39 -4.89
C LEU A 12 22.90 10.51 -5.68
N LEU A 13 22.69 10.79 -6.97
CA LEU A 13 21.90 9.94 -7.86
C LEU A 13 22.57 8.57 -8.09
N GLY A 14 23.90 8.53 -8.16
CA GLY A 14 24.66 7.29 -8.25
C GLY A 14 24.51 6.44 -6.99
N LEU A 15 24.53 7.06 -5.81
CA LEU A 15 24.25 6.39 -4.55
C LEU A 15 22.83 5.82 -4.53
N ASP A 16 21.83 6.58 -4.98
CA ASP A 16 20.45 6.09 -5.08
C ASP A 16 20.35 4.87 -6.01
N TYR A 17 21.01 4.94 -7.17
CA TYR A 17 21.01 3.81 -8.11
C TYR A 17 21.64 2.54 -7.51
N ILE A 18 22.74 2.68 -6.76
CA ILE A 18 23.49 1.57 -6.17
C ILE A 18 22.78 1.04 -4.92
N LEU A 19 22.34 1.96 -4.07
CA LEU A 19 21.94 1.66 -2.70
C LEU A 19 20.43 1.42 -2.55
N TYR A 20 19.56 2.07 -3.28
CA TYR A 20 18.11 1.87 -3.13
C TYR A 20 17.69 0.47 -3.62
N PRO A 21 17.10 -0.38 -2.77
CA PRO A 21 16.81 -1.77 -3.11
C PRO A 21 15.71 -1.90 -4.18
N CYS A 22 15.70 -3.03 -4.88
CA CYS A 22 14.57 -3.42 -5.71
C CYS A 22 13.49 -4.02 -4.82
N THR A 23 12.43 -3.27 -4.54
CA THR A 23 11.27 -3.71 -3.76
C THR A 23 10.17 -4.28 -4.67
N PHE A 24 9.17 -4.95 -4.08
CA PHE A 24 7.98 -5.39 -4.81
C PHE A 24 7.24 -4.20 -5.45
N MET A 25 7.26 -3.03 -4.81
CA MET A 25 6.64 -1.82 -5.35
C MET A 25 7.24 -1.39 -6.69
N ARG A 26 8.53 -1.65 -6.93
CA ARG A 26 9.15 -1.41 -8.24
C ARG A 26 8.46 -2.21 -9.35
N ASN A 27 8.14 -3.48 -9.08
CA ASN A 27 7.39 -4.31 -10.01
C ASN A 27 5.94 -3.82 -10.13
N ASP A 28 5.27 -3.52 -9.02
CA ASP A 28 3.89 -3.05 -9.02
C ASP A 28 3.73 -1.78 -9.86
N ILE A 29 4.56 -0.76 -9.62
CA ILE A 29 4.54 0.49 -10.38
C ILE A 29 4.88 0.26 -11.86
N HIS A 30 5.87 -0.60 -12.16
CA HIS A 30 6.17 -0.96 -13.54
C HIS A 30 4.96 -1.61 -14.21
N THR A 31 4.33 -2.58 -13.56
CA THR A 31 3.19 -3.31 -14.12
C THR A 31 2.02 -2.37 -14.42
N VAL A 32 1.58 -1.56 -13.46
CA VAL A 32 0.43 -0.68 -13.66
C VAL A 32 0.71 0.51 -14.58
N THR A 33 1.98 0.84 -14.82
CA THR A 33 2.35 1.89 -15.79
C THR A 33 2.57 1.37 -17.20
N THR A 34 2.67 0.06 -17.40
CA THR A 34 2.90 -0.59 -18.70
C THR A 34 1.77 -1.50 -19.16
N GLN A 35 0.93 -1.97 -18.24
CA GLN A 35 -0.18 -2.87 -18.51
C GLN A 35 -1.50 -2.24 -18.06
N LYS A 36 -2.60 -2.56 -18.75
CA LYS A 36 -3.93 -2.10 -18.38
C LYS A 36 -4.64 -3.14 -17.52
N HIS A 37 -5.28 -2.66 -16.46
CA HIS A 37 -6.09 -3.47 -15.56
C HIS A 37 -7.47 -2.85 -15.39
N GLN A 38 -8.49 -3.69 -15.30
CA GLN A 38 -9.87 -3.25 -15.07
C GLN A 38 -10.09 -2.90 -13.59
N ASP A 39 -9.52 -3.72 -12.70
CA ASP A 39 -9.62 -3.56 -11.24
C ASP A 39 -8.26 -3.26 -10.64
N ILE A 40 -8.18 -2.25 -9.80
CA ILE A 40 -6.99 -1.94 -9.01
C ILE A 40 -7.37 -2.02 -7.53
N PHE A 41 -6.60 -2.81 -6.79
CA PHE A 41 -6.75 -2.94 -5.34
C PHE A 41 -5.71 -2.04 -4.66
N MET A 42 -6.15 -1.23 -3.71
CA MET A 42 -5.31 -0.31 -2.94
C MET A 42 -5.65 -0.45 -1.46
N GLY A 43 -4.74 -0.13 -0.58
CA GLY A 43 -4.91 -0.26 0.86
C GLY A 43 -3.64 -0.74 1.54
N THR A 44 -3.77 -1.28 2.74
CA THR A 44 -2.67 -1.63 3.63
C THR A 44 -2.09 -3.03 3.37
N SER A 45 -1.28 -3.53 4.31
CA SER A 45 -0.78 -4.91 4.27
C SER A 45 -1.90 -5.95 4.33
N HIS A 46 -3.04 -5.61 4.96
CA HIS A 46 -4.19 -6.51 4.99
C HIS A 46 -4.75 -6.73 3.59
N GLY A 47 -4.94 -5.69 2.80
CA GLY A 47 -5.32 -5.83 1.39
C GLY A 47 -4.25 -6.53 0.56
N LYS A 48 -2.95 -6.29 0.84
CA LYS A 48 -1.84 -6.92 0.12
C LYS A 48 -1.84 -8.44 0.24
N MET A 49 -2.22 -8.96 1.40
CA MET A 49 -2.15 -10.38 1.74
C MET A 49 -3.51 -11.11 1.71
N ASN A 50 -4.63 -10.37 1.66
CA ASN A 50 -5.97 -10.97 1.65
C ASN A 50 -6.68 -10.85 0.30
N ILE A 51 -6.22 -9.96 -0.60
CA ILE A 51 -6.88 -9.76 -1.89
C ILE A 51 -6.02 -10.34 -2.99
N ASP A 52 -6.40 -11.52 -3.50
CA ASP A 52 -5.75 -12.21 -4.62
C ASP A 52 -6.44 -11.85 -5.94
N PRO A 53 -5.81 -11.01 -6.81
CA PRO A 53 -6.39 -10.62 -8.08
C PRO A 53 -6.61 -11.80 -9.02
N LYS A 54 -5.77 -12.84 -8.95
CA LYS A 54 -5.89 -14.03 -9.78
C LYS A 54 -7.14 -14.83 -9.46
N THR A 55 -7.42 -15.03 -8.17
CA THR A 55 -8.65 -15.69 -7.72
C THR A 55 -9.87 -14.88 -8.14
N ILE A 56 -9.87 -13.55 -7.94
CA ILE A 56 -10.96 -12.67 -8.35
C ILE A 56 -11.16 -12.71 -9.87
N SER A 57 -10.08 -12.65 -10.65
CA SER A 57 -10.12 -12.76 -12.12
C SER A 57 -10.74 -14.07 -12.59
N SER A 58 -10.44 -15.19 -11.91
CA SER A 58 -10.96 -16.50 -12.28
C SER A 58 -12.49 -16.60 -12.17
N VAL A 59 -13.08 -15.83 -11.26
CA VAL A 59 -14.54 -15.80 -11.03
C VAL A 59 -15.22 -14.71 -11.84
N THR A 60 -14.60 -13.53 -11.96
CA THR A 60 -15.22 -12.34 -12.57
C THR A 60 -14.88 -12.17 -14.05
N GLY A 61 -13.81 -12.81 -14.53
CA GLY A 61 -13.24 -12.57 -15.87
C GLY A 61 -12.54 -11.21 -16.01
N ARG A 62 -12.38 -10.45 -14.93
CA ARG A 62 -11.80 -9.10 -14.93
C ARG A 62 -10.32 -9.15 -14.57
N THR A 63 -9.50 -8.40 -15.31
CA THR A 63 -8.06 -8.29 -14.98
C THR A 63 -7.86 -7.35 -13.79
N GLY A 64 -7.03 -7.76 -12.83
CA GLY A 64 -6.75 -6.96 -11.64
C GLY A 64 -5.28 -6.89 -11.27
N HIS A 65 -4.89 -5.87 -10.48
CA HIS A 65 -3.56 -5.77 -9.88
C HIS A 65 -3.66 -5.23 -8.45
N ASN A 66 -2.92 -5.85 -7.53
CA ASN A 66 -2.92 -5.48 -6.12
C ASN A 66 -1.78 -4.49 -5.84
N LEU A 67 -2.14 -3.21 -5.65
CA LEU A 67 -1.24 -2.11 -5.28
C LEU A 67 -1.22 -1.83 -3.78
N CYS A 68 -1.90 -2.61 -2.95
CA CYS A 68 -1.83 -2.42 -1.50
C CYS A 68 -0.39 -2.50 -0.98
N VAL A 69 -0.08 -1.76 0.07
CA VAL A 69 1.24 -1.78 0.70
C VAL A 69 1.16 -1.53 2.20
N GLY A 70 1.99 -2.23 2.97
CA GLY A 70 2.05 -2.00 4.41
C GLY A 70 2.38 -0.56 4.75
N GLY A 71 1.58 0.04 5.63
CA GLY A 71 1.75 1.43 6.02
C GLY A 71 1.19 2.46 5.03
N GLU A 72 0.25 2.06 4.15
CA GLU A 72 -0.45 3.01 3.28
C GLU A 72 -1.41 3.88 4.09
N TYR A 73 -1.34 5.18 3.85
CA TYR A 73 -2.27 6.18 4.38
C TYR A 73 -3.07 6.82 3.25
N GLY A 74 -4.13 7.55 3.58
CA GLY A 74 -4.98 8.19 2.58
C GLY A 74 -4.24 9.08 1.58
N ILE A 75 -3.17 9.76 2.02
CA ILE A 75 -2.30 10.57 1.14
C ILE A 75 -1.59 9.71 0.10
N ASP A 76 -1.07 8.54 0.51
CA ASP A 76 -0.37 7.61 -0.38
C ASP A 76 -1.32 7.08 -1.44
N ALA A 77 -2.50 6.60 -1.01
CA ALA A 77 -3.55 6.08 -1.89
C ALA A 77 -3.98 7.12 -2.93
N TYR A 78 -4.18 8.37 -2.51
CA TYR A 78 -4.57 9.44 -3.42
C TYR A 78 -3.53 9.71 -4.51
N TYR A 79 -2.24 9.84 -4.12
CA TYR A 79 -1.18 10.10 -5.09
C TYR A 79 -0.85 8.89 -5.95
N LEU A 80 -0.97 7.68 -5.42
CA LEU A 80 -0.86 6.45 -6.20
C LEU A 80 -1.96 6.38 -7.27
N ALA A 81 -3.19 6.71 -6.92
CA ALA A 81 -4.28 6.81 -7.89
C ALA A 81 -4.03 7.89 -8.95
N LYS A 82 -3.51 9.06 -8.57
CA LYS A 82 -3.13 10.10 -9.54
C LYS A 82 -2.06 9.63 -10.51
N LEU A 83 -1.00 8.97 -10.02
CA LEU A 83 0.04 8.40 -10.86
C LEU A 83 -0.54 7.36 -11.83
N LEU A 84 -1.38 6.46 -11.31
CA LEU A 84 -2.06 5.45 -12.11
C LEU A 84 -2.83 6.09 -13.27
N LEU A 85 -3.58 7.16 -12.99
CA LEU A 85 -4.41 7.86 -13.96
C LEU A 85 -3.62 8.63 -15.02
N GLU A 86 -2.36 8.95 -14.78
CA GLU A 86 -1.45 9.47 -15.82
C GLU A 86 -1.10 8.42 -16.89
N LYS A 87 -1.29 7.13 -16.61
CA LYS A 87 -0.86 6.00 -17.44
C LYS A 87 -2.01 5.14 -17.95
N GLN A 88 -2.98 4.88 -17.10
CA GLN A 88 -4.16 4.09 -17.43
C GLN A 88 -5.37 4.57 -16.66
N LYS A 89 -6.55 4.19 -17.13
CA LYS A 89 -7.81 4.41 -16.44
C LYS A 89 -8.46 3.07 -16.15
N PRO A 90 -8.42 2.58 -14.89
CA PRO A 90 -9.14 1.37 -14.52
C PRO A 90 -10.66 1.63 -14.55
N GLU A 91 -11.43 0.57 -14.58
CA GLU A 91 -12.88 0.67 -14.45
C GLU A 91 -13.28 0.81 -12.98
N ARG A 92 -12.50 0.17 -12.08
CA ARG A 92 -12.78 0.15 -10.64
C ARG A 92 -11.52 0.24 -9.79
N ILE A 93 -11.62 0.99 -8.70
CA ILE A 93 -10.66 0.97 -7.59
C ILE A 93 -11.37 0.36 -6.38
N ILE A 94 -10.81 -0.72 -5.86
CA ILE A 94 -11.24 -1.37 -4.61
C ILE A 94 -10.24 -0.97 -3.53
N TYR A 95 -10.72 -0.21 -2.55
CA TYR A 95 -9.88 0.32 -1.47
C TYR A 95 -10.10 -0.46 -0.18
N GLU A 96 -9.06 -1.15 0.28
CA GLU A 96 -9.07 -1.82 1.57
C GLU A 96 -8.87 -0.80 2.68
N VAL A 97 -9.81 -0.80 3.60
CA VAL A 97 -9.88 0.11 4.75
C VAL A 97 -9.40 -0.61 5.99
N ASP A 98 -8.20 -0.26 6.45
CA ASP A 98 -7.75 -0.59 7.80
C ASP A 98 -8.04 0.62 8.70
N PRO A 99 -9.03 0.53 9.61
CA PRO A 99 -9.48 1.67 10.39
C PRO A 99 -8.37 2.34 11.21
N GLY A 100 -7.43 1.55 11.72
CA GLY A 100 -6.35 2.05 12.56
C GLY A 100 -5.45 3.08 11.88
N TYR A 101 -5.30 3.00 10.56
CA TYR A 101 -4.53 3.98 9.78
C TYR A 101 -5.24 5.33 9.61
N PHE A 102 -6.53 5.39 9.96
CA PHE A 102 -7.31 6.62 9.97
C PHE A 102 -7.40 7.26 11.37
N ALA A 103 -6.85 6.62 12.40
CA ALA A 103 -6.76 7.15 13.76
C ALA A 103 -5.30 7.42 14.20
N THR A 104 -4.35 7.22 13.31
CA THR A 104 -2.92 7.42 13.59
C THR A 104 -2.29 8.35 12.55
N GLN A 105 -1.19 8.98 12.93
CA GLN A 105 -0.36 9.73 11.98
C GLN A 105 0.57 8.79 11.23
N LYS A 106 0.93 9.18 10.01
CA LYS A 106 1.92 8.47 9.20
C LYS A 106 3.27 8.48 9.94
N GLU A 107 3.78 7.28 10.21
CA GLU A 107 5.04 7.09 10.92
C GLU A 107 6.19 6.98 9.92
N GLU A 108 7.35 7.55 10.26
CA GLU A 108 8.59 7.34 9.51
C GLU A 108 9.07 5.89 9.65
N GLY A 109 9.66 5.34 8.59
CA GLY A 109 10.17 3.98 8.55
C GLY A 109 10.35 3.47 7.13
N ASN A 110 10.72 2.21 6.98
CA ASN A 110 11.10 1.60 5.69
C ASN A 110 10.00 1.68 4.62
N ASN A 111 8.74 1.78 5.01
CA ASN A 111 7.61 1.88 4.08
C ASN A 111 7.07 3.31 3.92
N TYR A 112 7.63 4.26 4.67
CA TYR A 112 7.12 5.63 4.74
C TYR A 112 6.99 6.32 3.39
N LEU A 113 8.02 6.19 2.56
CA LEU A 113 8.08 6.79 1.22
C LEU A 113 8.16 5.74 0.10
N LEU A 114 7.74 4.51 0.38
CA LEU A 114 7.90 3.39 -0.55
C LEU A 114 7.27 3.67 -1.93
N PHE A 115 6.06 4.21 -1.95
CA PHE A 115 5.40 4.62 -3.19
C PHE A 115 6.13 5.77 -3.86
N TYR A 116 6.42 6.83 -3.10
CA TYR A 116 7.05 8.04 -3.63
C TYR A 116 8.36 7.74 -4.35
N HIS A 117 9.20 6.90 -3.77
CA HIS A 117 10.51 6.55 -4.36
C HIS A 117 10.37 5.81 -5.69
N GLN A 118 9.33 5.01 -5.86
CA GLN A 118 9.09 4.27 -7.10
C GLN A 118 8.34 5.08 -8.16
N PHE A 119 7.78 6.24 -7.82
CA PHE A 119 7.10 7.07 -8.79
C PHE A 119 8.07 7.56 -9.87
N PRO A 120 7.73 7.42 -11.16
CA PRO A 120 8.46 8.10 -12.23
C PRO A 120 8.34 9.62 -12.05
N ILE A 121 9.25 10.37 -12.67
CA ILE A 121 9.16 11.83 -12.73
C ILE A 121 7.83 12.18 -13.40
N SER A 122 6.97 12.89 -12.69
CA SER A 122 5.60 13.21 -13.11
C SER A 122 5.06 14.41 -12.33
N VAL A 123 3.91 14.94 -12.77
CA VAL A 123 3.20 16.00 -12.04
C VAL A 123 2.75 15.48 -10.69
N SER A 124 2.17 14.27 -10.64
CA SER A 124 1.73 13.65 -9.39
C SER A 124 2.86 13.49 -8.38
N LYS A 125 4.09 13.14 -8.84
CA LYS A 125 5.25 13.06 -7.96
C LYS A 125 5.64 14.41 -7.37
N ALA A 126 5.60 15.48 -8.18
CA ALA A 126 5.94 16.82 -7.73
C ALA A 126 4.93 17.36 -6.71
N GLU A 127 3.64 17.10 -6.91
CA GLU A 127 2.58 17.47 -5.97
C GLU A 127 2.70 16.66 -4.67
N TYR A 128 2.93 15.35 -4.77
CA TYR A 128 3.14 14.49 -3.60
C TYR A 128 4.38 14.93 -2.79
N PHE A 129 5.47 15.29 -3.48
CA PHE A 129 6.64 15.88 -2.84
C PHE A 129 6.29 17.14 -2.05
N GLY A 130 5.51 18.07 -2.64
CA GLY A 130 5.10 19.29 -1.97
C GLY A 130 4.28 19.04 -0.70
N ASP A 131 3.36 18.08 -0.75
CA ASP A 131 2.49 17.74 0.38
C ASP A 131 3.23 16.97 1.49
N LEU A 132 4.27 16.19 1.15
CA LEU A 132 5.09 15.46 2.12
C LEU A 132 6.19 16.30 2.77
N LEU A 133 6.67 17.35 2.07
CA LEU A 133 7.87 18.09 2.49
C LEU A 133 7.74 18.75 3.87
N LEU A 134 6.52 19.09 4.25
CA LEU A 134 6.24 19.76 5.54
C LEU A 134 6.18 18.76 6.70
N ASP A 135 5.90 17.50 6.43
CA ASP A 135 5.56 16.49 7.44
C ASP A 135 6.63 15.38 7.56
N CYS A 136 7.71 15.44 6.78
CA CYS A 136 8.75 14.41 6.81
C CYS A 136 10.17 14.97 6.69
N ASP A 137 11.15 14.14 6.99
CA ASP A 137 12.55 14.46 6.77
C ASP A 137 12.81 14.66 5.26
N PHE A 138 13.12 15.90 4.88
CA PHE A 138 13.40 16.24 3.48
C PHE A 138 14.55 15.43 2.88
N ARG A 139 15.46 14.89 3.70
CA ARG A 139 16.59 14.06 3.23
C ARG A 139 16.04 12.72 2.70
N SER A 140 15.08 12.12 3.39
CA SER A 140 14.42 10.89 2.93
C SER A 140 13.65 11.11 1.64
N VAL A 141 13.04 12.29 1.45
CA VAL A 141 12.32 12.63 0.22
C VAL A 141 13.26 12.86 -0.95
N LEU A 142 14.34 13.63 -0.74
CA LEU A 142 15.29 13.98 -1.81
C LEU A 142 16.26 12.84 -2.14
N PHE A 143 16.59 12.03 -1.14
CA PHE A 143 17.61 10.99 -1.25
C PHE A 143 17.03 9.65 -0.77
N PRO A 144 16.32 8.90 -1.63
CA PRO A 144 15.75 7.60 -1.29
C PRO A 144 16.71 6.66 -0.55
N TRP A 145 17.98 6.64 -0.96
CA TRP A 145 19.00 5.82 -0.31
C TRP A 145 19.25 6.19 1.17
N TYR A 146 18.94 7.42 1.58
CA TYR A 146 19.17 7.87 2.96
C TYR A 146 18.28 7.11 3.95
N GLU A 147 17.01 6.89 3.62
CA GLU A 147 16.09 6.12 4.44
C GLU A 147 16.56 4.68 4.64
N TYR A 148 17.14 4.10 3.60
CA TYR A 148 17.65 2.72 3.62
C TYR A 148 19.10 2.59 4.11
N SER A 149 19.82 3.68 4.35
CA SER A 149 21.25 3.65 4.68
C SER A 149 21.60 2.89 5.96
N LEU A 150 20.66 2.80 6.90
CA LEU A 150 20.87 2.12 8.19
C LEU A 150 20.47 0.63 8.16
N SER A 151 19.71 0.18 7.17
CA SER A 151 19.24 -1.20 7.03
C SER A 151 19.93 -1.97 5.90
N TYR A 152 21.09 -1.50 5.47
CA TYR A 152 21.74 -1.91 4.24
C TYR A 152 22.32 -3.31 4.30
N GLU A 153 21.84 -4.20 3.41
CA GLU A 153 22.56 -5.44 3.08
C GLU A 153 23.52 -5.18 1.92
N ILE A 154 24.77 -4.83 2.25
CA ILE A 154 25.84 -4.57 1.27
C ILE A 154 25.96 -5.74 0.27
N GLN A 155 25.68 -6.97 0.71
CA GLN A 155 25.73 -8.18 -0.11
C GLN A 155 24.66 -8.17 -1.22
N SER A 156 23.57 -7.45 -1.06
CA SER A 156 22.50 -7.33 -2.06
C SER A 156 22.81 -6.34 -3.19
N ILE A 157 23.80 -5.46 -3.02
CA ILE A 157 24.13 -4.39 -3.98
C ILE A 157 24.38 -4.93 -5.40
N PRO A 158 25.25 -5.96 -5.61
CA PRO A 158 25.53 -6.44 -6.97
C PRO A 158 24.25 -6.91 -7.69
N LYS A 159 23.35 -7.60 -6.97
CA LYS A 159 22.08 -8.07 -7.50
C LYS A 159 21.14 -6.90 -7.83
N THR A 160 21.03 -5.93 -6.93
CA THR A 160 20.24 -4.71 -7.13
C THR A 160 20.68 -3.93 -8.35
N VAL A 161 21.98 -3.70 -8.48
CA VAL A 161 22.56 -2.99 -9.64
C VAL A 161 22.32 -3.77 -10.93
N SER A 162 22.54 -5.09 -10.92
CA SER A 162 22.31 -5.94 -12.09
C SER A 162 20.85 -5.91 -12.54
N LYS A 163 19.89 -6.02 -11.61
CA LYS A 163 18.46 -5.91 -11.92
C LYS A 163 18.09 -4.57 -12.53
N LYS A 164 18.58 -3.48 -11.96
CA LYS A 164 18.30 -2.14 -12.49
C LYS A 164 18.93 -1.94 -13.87
N TRP A 165 20.15 -2.37 -14.06
CA TRP A 165 20.89 -2.27 -15.34
C TRP A 165 20.20 -3.04 -16.45
N ASN A 166 19.83 -4.29 -16.17
CA ASN A 166 19.15 -5.17 -17.14
C ASN A 166 17.66 -4.88 -17.28
N ARG A 167 17.11 -3.93 -16.53
CA ARG A 167 15.66 -3.68 -16.45
C ARG A 167 14.88 -4.97 -16.11
N ASP A 168 15.45 -5.75 -15.23
CA ASP A 168 14.81 -6.98 -14.76
C ASP A 168 13.77 -6.66 -13.68
N TYR A 169 12.53 -7.04 -13.93
CA TYR A 169 11.38 -6.91 -13.03
C TYR A 169 10.90 -8.27 -12.52
N SER A 170 11.71 -9.32 -12.68
CA SER A 170 11.37 -10.64 -12.12
C SER A 170 11.23 -10.57 -10.60
N VAL A 171 10.30 -11.37 -10.07
CA VAL A 171 9.92 -11.35 -8.65
C VAL A 171 10.32 -12.63 -7.91
N SER A 172 10.99 -13.55 -8.58
CA SER A 172 11.40 -14.84 -8.01
C SER A 172 12.30 -14.73 -6.78
N ASP A 173 13.03 -13.63 -6.65
CA ASP A 173 13.88 -13.33 -5.50
C ASP A 173 13.15 -12.66 -4.33
N LEU A 174 11.86 -12.39 -4.47
CA LEU A 174 10.98 -11.92 -3.39
C LEU A 174 10.24 -13.08 -2.69
N LYS A 175 10.63 -14.32 -3.00
CA LYS A 175 10.17 -15.52 -2.31
C LYS A 175 11.05 -15.80 -1.10
N SER A 176 10.41 -16.14 0.03
CA SER A 176 11.06 -16.61 1.26
C SER A 176 10.35 -17.84 1.80
N ASP A 177 10.83 -18.40 2.91
CA ASP A 177 10.17 -19.54 3.58
C ASP A 177 8.80 -19.18 4.16
N SER A 178 8.52 -17.89 4.36
CA SER A 178 7.28 -17.42 4.99
C SER A 178 6.31 -16.75 4.02
N GLN A 179 6.76 -16.37 2.82
CA GLN A 179 5.91 -15.68 1.85
C GLN A 179 6.41 -15.75 0.42
N GLU A 180 5.49 -15.59 -0.54
CA GLU A 180 5.79 -15.43 -1.94
C GLU A 180 5.05 -14.22 -2.52
N TYR A 181 5.78 -13.37 -3.25
CA TYR A 181 5.19 -12.26 -4.00
C TYR A 181 4.83 -12.72 -5.42
N HIS A 182 3.58 -12.52 -5.81
CA HIS A 182 3.06 -12.83 -7.15
C HIS A 182 3.10 -11.63 -8.08
N THR A 183 3.17 -11.90 -9.39
CA THR A 183 3.32 -10.84 -10.42
C THR A 183 2.11 -9.90 -10.53
N ASP A 184 0.96 -10.30 -10.01
CA ASP A 184 -0.27 -9.50 -9.93
C ASP A 184 -0.35 -8.64 -8.65
N GLY A 185 0.75 -8.60 -7.89
CA GLY A 185 0.90 -7.79 -6.72
C GLY A 185 0.46 -8.45 -5.41
N PHE A 186 -0.10 -9.64 -5.43
CA PHE A 186 -0.48 -10.36 -4.22
C PHE A 186 0.73 -10.91 -3.47
N ILE A 187 0.70 -10.89 -2.13
CA ILE A 187 1.68 -11.58 -1.29
C ILE A 187 0.97 -12.74 -0.59
N GLU A 188 1.28 -13.95 -1.04
CA GLU A 188 0.85 -15.17 -0.37
C GLU A 188 1.72 -15.40 0.87
N ARG A 189 1.08 -15.54 2.04
CA ARG A 189 1.74 -15.92 3.29
C ARG A 189 1.58 -17.40 3.51
N TYR A 190 2.68 -18.07 3.81
CA TYR A 190 2.63 -19.50 4.18
C TYR A 190 2.30 -19.64 5.66
N ALA A 191 1.52 -20.68 5.99
CA ALA A 191 1.22 -21.00 7.38
C ALA A 191 2.53 -21.20 8.16
N VAL A 192 2.68 -20.46 9.24
CA VAL A 192 3.77 -20.63 10.19
C VAL A 192 3.22 -21.22 11.48
N ASP A 193 4.08 -21.81 12.30
CA ASP A 193 3.68 -22.31 13.61
C ASP A 193 3.15 -21.12 14.45
N THR A 194 1.83 -21.08 14.64
CA THR A 194 1.15 -20.02 15.37
C THR A 194 1.61 -19.89 16.83
N SER A 195 2.22 -20.95 17.40
CA SER A 195 2.78 -20.92 18.75
C SER A 195 3.97 -19.96 18.90
N THR A 196 4.60 -19.60 17.78
CA THR A 196 5.76 -18.69 17.72
C THR A 196 5.39 -17.26 17.31
N LEU A 197 4.17 -17.05 16.83
CA LEU A 197 3.70 -15.73 16.40
C LEU A 197 3.51 -14.83 17.65
N LYS A 198 4.28 -13.76 17.69
CA LYS A 198 3.95 -12.66 18.59
C LYS A 198 2.83 -11.88 17.93
N MET A 199 1.63 -11.94 18.49
CA MET A 199 0.54 -11.06 18.08
C MET A 199 1.00 -9.61 18.20
N THR A 200 1.13 -8.94 17.06
CA THR A 200 1.29 -7.49 17.04
C THR A 200 -0.03 -6.86 17.46
N GLN A 201 0.05 -5.85 18.31
CA GLN A 201 -1.17 -5.12 18.66
C GLN A 201 -1.63 -4.37 17.40
N PRO A 202 -2.89 -4.53 16.95
CA PRO A 202 -3.41 -3.77 15.84
C PRO A 202 -3.43 -2.27 16.17
N LYS A 203 -3.34 -1.43 15.16
CA LYS A 203 -3.63 0.00 15.30
C LYS A 203 -5.13 0.13 15.58
N LEU A 204 -5.47 0.63 16.76
CA LEU A 204 -6.87 0.78 17.17
C LEU A 204 -7.44 2.08 16.65
N PHE A 205 -8.72 2.04 16.31
CA PHE A 205 -9.49 3.21 15.89
C PHE A 205 -10.19 3.83 17.09
N SER A 206 -10.23 5.16 17.12
CA SER A 206 -11.17 5.93 17.92
C SER A 206 -11.56 7.19 17.16
N GLU A 207 -12.83 7.54 17.18
CA GLU A 207 -13.36 8.75 16.53
C GLU A 207 -12.71 10.02 17.09
N ASP A 208 -12.37 10.03 18.38
CA ASP A 208 -11.68 11.12 19.05
C ASP A 208 -10.26 11.38 18.54
N THR A 209 -9.64 10.35 17.91
CA THR A 209 -8.26 10.41 17.40
C THR A 209 -8.18 10.38 15.88
N VAL A 210 -9.31 10.56 15.20
CA VAL A 210 -9.37 10.53 13.72
C VAL A 210 -8.34 11.49 13.11
N ASN A 211 -7.52 10.95 12.24
CA ASN A 211 -6.58 11.73 11.45
C ASN A 211 -7.32 12.46 10.33
N VAL A 212 -7.54 13.74 10.54
CA VAL A 212 -8.27 14.62 9.60
C VAL A 212 -7.63 14.58 8.21
N GLN A 213 -6.30 14.63 8.12
CA GLN A 213 -5.58 14.57 6.85
C GLN A 213 -5.87 13.26 6.08
N SER A 214 -5.79 12.11 6.76
CA SER A 214 -6.08 10.81 6.13
C SER A 214 -7.51 10.76 5.58
N MET A 215 -8.48 11.30 6.33
CA MET A 215 -9.87 11.35 5.89
C MET A 215 -10.08 12.33 4.71
N GLU A 216 -9.42 13.49 4.73
CA GLU A 216 -9.46 14.43 3.61
C GLU A 216 -8.89 13.82 2.33
N TYR A 217 -7.79 13.09 2.41
CA TYR A 217 -7.21 12.43 1.25
C TYR A 217 -8.05 11.25 0.75
N LEU A 218 -8.69 10.49 1.65
CA LEU A 218 -9.68 9.48 1.25
C LEU A 218 -10.84 10.14 0.49
N GLN A 219 -11.33 11.26 0.99
CA GLN A 219 -12.40 12.01 0.31
C GLN A 219 -11.94 12.58 -1.04
N LYS A 220 -10.70 13.07 -1.13
CA LYS A 220 -10.09 13.50 -2.40
C LYS A 220 -9.99 12.34 -3.40
N LEU A 221 -9.63 11.13 -2.93
CA LEU A 221 -9.56 9.93 -3.75
C LEU A 221 -10.93 9.53 -4.31
N ILE A 222 -11.97 9.51 -3.46
CA ILE A 222 -13.34 9.23 -3.88
C ILE A 222 -13.81 10.26 -4.93
N LYS A 223 -13.56 11.54 -4.70
CA LYS A 223 -13.90 12.62 -5.65
C LYS A 223 -13.14 12.48 -6.97
N LEU A 224 -11.87 12.08 -6.92
CA LEU A 224 -11.05 11.82 -8.11
C LEU A 224 -11.65 10.68 -8.93
N CYS A 225 -11.95 9.54 -8.30
CA CYS A 225 -12.59 8.41 -8.98
C CYS A 225 -13.92 8.81 -9.63
N ARG A 226 -14.76 9.53 -8.90
CA ARG A 226 -16.05 10.03 -9.42
C ARG A 226 -15.88 10.97 -10.61
N LYS A 227 -14.93 11.90 -10.55
CA LYS A 227 -14.60 12.82 -11.65
C LYS A 227 -14.17 12.05 -12.90
N GLU A 228 -13.37 11.04 -12.72
CA GLU A 228 -12.84 10.21 -13.81
C GLU A 228 -13.82 9.12 -14.28
N GLY A 229 -14.98 8.96 -13.63
CA GLY A 229 -15.96 7.92 -13.95
C GLY A 229 -15.45 6.51 -13.62
N ILE A 230 -14.69 6.38 -12.55
CA ILE A 230 -14.17 5.13 -11.99
C ILE A 230 -15.06 4.73 -10.84
N GLU A 231 -15.49 3.48 -10.80
CA GLU A 231 -16.20 2.92 -9.66
C GLU A 231 -15.23 2.81 -8.47
N PHE A 232 -15.62 3.39 -7.33
CA PHE A 232 -14.88 3.26 -6.09
C PHE A 232 -15.66 2.38 -5.12
N VAL A 233 -15.03 1.31 -4.66
CA VAL A 233 -15.61 0.37 -3.68
C VAL A 233 -14.67 0.30 -2.48
N ALA A 234 -15.21 0.45 -1.28
CA ALA A 234 -14.47 0.27 -0.04
C ALA A 234 -14.70 -1.15 0.52
N VAL A 235 -13.64 -1.76 1.05
CA VAL A 235 -13.74 -3.10 1.68
C VAL A 235 -12.95 -3.11 2.98
N THR A 236 -13.44 -3.84 4.00
CA THR A 236 -12.63 -4.22 5.16
C THR A 236 -12.48 -5.73 5.17
N THR A 237 -11.24 -6.19 5.12
CA THR A 237 -10.89 -7.62 5.09
C THR A 237 -11.30 -8.33 6.39
N PRO A 238 -11.50 -9.67 6.36
CA PRO A 238 -11.86 -10.41 7.56
C PRO A 238 -10.75 -10.35 8.62
N ILE A 239 -11.14 -10.32 9.88
CA ILE A 239 -10.28 -10.27 11.05
C ILE A 239 -10.61 -11.48 11.95
N PRO A 240 -9.62 -12.11 12.63
CA PRO A 240 -9.86 -13.21 13.54
C PRO A 240 -10.85 -12.84 14.67
N GLU A 241 -11.76 -13.75 14.98
CA GLU A 241 -12.79 -13.55 16.02
C GLU A 241 -12.19 -13.18 17.38
N GLU A 242 -11.04 -13.78 17.71
CA GLU A 242 -10.35 -13.48 18.98
C GLU A 242 -9.89 -12.03 19.05
N THR A 243 -9.38 -11.50 17.94
CA THR A 243 -8.96 -10.10 17.82
C THR A 243 -10.16 -9.16 17.87
N LEU A 244 -11.24 -9.52 17.18
CA LEU A 244 -12.50 -8.76 17.20
C LEU A 244 -13.06 -8.67 18.63
N LYS A 245 -13.12 -9.79 19.36
CA LYS A 245 -13.58 -9.83 20.75
C LYS A 245 -12.68 -9.03 21.69
N LYS A 246 -11.37 -9.13 21.50
CA LYS A 246 -10.39 -8.44 22.36
C LYS A 246 -10.47 -6.92 22.24
N TYR A 247 -10.78 -6.39 21.06
CA TYR A 247 -10.81 -4.97 20.76
C TYR A 247 -12.19 -4.51 20.25
N GLN A 248 -13.23 -5.14 20.75
CA GLN A 248 -14.61 -5.00 20.27
C GLN A 248 -15.06 -3.54 20.18
N GLU A 249 -14.86 -2.75 21.22
CA GLU A 249 -15.30 -1.35 21.26
C GLU A 249 -14.68 -0.53 20.11
N SER A 250 -13.38 -0.69 19.88
CA SER A 250 -12.67 0.03 18.81
C SER A 250 -13.16 -0.38 17.41
N TYR A 251 -13.42 -1.67 17.19
CA TYR A 251 -13.91 -2.13 15.90
C TYR A 251 -15.35 -1.72 15.63
N GLU A 252 -16.23 -1.79 16.65
CA GLU A 252 -17.62 -1.33 16.52
C GLU A 252 -17.69 0.18 16.23
N GLU A 253 -16.87 0.98 16.93
CA GLU A 253 -16.74 2.42 16.68
C GLU A 253 -16.26 2.69 15.24
N ALA A 254 -15.23 1.98 14.80
CA ALA A 254 -14.69 2.10 13.45
C ALA A 254 -15.75 1.77 12.38
N TRP A 255 -16.46 0.66 12.54
CA TRP A 255 -17.44 0.23 11.56
C TRP A 255 -18.60 1.22 11.46
N ASN A 256 -19.13 1.68 12.58
CA ASN A 256 -20.18 2.71 12.59
C ASN A 256 -19.73 4.01 11.91
N TYR A 257 -18.48 4.41 12.17
CA TYR A 257 -17.88 5.58 11.56
C TYR A 257 -17.77 5.44 10.04
N PHE A 258 -17.16 4.35 9.55
CA PHE A 258 -16.94 4.15 8.12
C PHE A 258 -18.23 3.82 7.36
N GLU A 259 -19.17 3.09 7.93
CA GLU A 259 -20.50 2.90 7.34
C GLU A 259 -21.21 4.24 7.16
N THR A 260 -21.16 5.12 8.17
CA THR A 260 -21.72 6.46 8.10
C THR A 260 -21.01 7.33 7.05
N PHE A 261 -19.67 7.29 7.04
CA PHE A 261 -18.87 8.06 6.08
C PHE A 261 -19.14 7.62 4.63
N PHE A 262 -19.03 6.34 4.33
CA PHE A 262 -19.25 5.83 2.98
C PHE A 262 -20.72 5.96 2.54
N GLY A 263 -21.67 5.83 3.47
CA GLY A 263 -23.07 6.10 3.20
C GLY A 263 -23.31 7.56 2.76
N LYS A 264 -22.71 8.54 3.43
CA LYS A 264 -22.76 9.96 3.04
C LYS A 264 -22.10 10.19 1.67
N GLU A 265 -20.97 9.54 1.41
CA GLU A 265 -20.26 9.63 0.14
C GLU A 265 -20.94 8.80 -0.98
N LYS A 266 -21.96 8.03 -0.70
CA LYS A 266 -22.63 7.10 -1.65
C LYS A 266 -21.65 6.12 -2.29
N VAL A 267 -20.76 5.59 -1.49
CA VAL A 267 -19.76 4.56 -1.83
C VAL A 267 -20.25 3.22 -1.31
N GLN A 268 -20.14 2.18 -2.10
CA GLN A 268 -20.38 0.82 -1.63
C GLN A 268 -19.27 0.43 -0.65
N TYR A 269 -19.68 0.00 0.55
CA TYR A 269 -18.77 -0.49 1.57
C TYR A 269 -19.10 -1.95 1.92
N LEU A 270 -18.11 -2.82 1.80
CA LEU A 270 -18.21 -4.25 2.05
C LEU A 270 -17.37 -4.59 3.29
N ASN A 271 -18.02 -4.70 4.44
CA ASN A 271 -17.36 -5.09 5.67
C ASN A 271 -17.53 -6.60 5.89
N PHE A 272 -16.43 -7.35 5.75
CA PHE A 272 -16.43 -8.81 5.94
C PHE A 272 -16.42 -9.25 7.41
N ASN A 273 -16.47 -8.31 8.34
CA ASN A 273 -16.57 -8.57 9.78
C ASN A 273 -17.97 -8.32 10.35
N THR A 274 -18.91 -7.85 9.53
CA THR A 274 -20.31 -7.58 9.91
C THR A 274 -21.27 -8.21 8.91
N THR A 275 -21.69 -7.46 7.89
CA THR A 275 -22.72 -7.89 6.92
C THR A 275 -22.37 -9.18 6.19
N TYR A 276 -21.09 -9.44 5.97
CA TYR A 276 -20.59 -10.59 5.23
C TYR A 276 -19.78 -11.55 6.10
N TYR A 277 -19.96 -11.51 7.42
CA TYR A 277 -19.19 -12.30 8.38
C TYR A 277 -19.16 -13.79 8.05
N GLU A 278 -20.31 -14.37 7.71
CA GLU A 278 -20.46 -15.81 7.45
C GLU A 278 -19.78 -16.29 6.14
N LEU A 279 -19.29 -15.37 5.30
CA LEU A 279 -18.63 -15.73 4.04
C LEU A 279 -17.19 -16.15 4.19
N PHE A 280 -16.56 -15.81 5.33
CA PHE A 280 -15.15 -16.05 5.57
C PHE A 280 -14.93 -16.77 6.90
N PRO A 281 -13.87 -17.58 7.02
CA PRO A 281 -13.48 -18.13 8.32
C PRO A 281 -12.95 -17.00 9.20
N HIS A 282 -13.32 -17.04 10.50
CA HIS A 282 -12.81 -16.12 11.53
C HIS A 282 -12.04 -16.87 12.63
N ASP A 283 -11.81 -18.17 12.45
CA ASP A 283 -10.93 -18.96 13.32
C ASP A 283 -9.48 -18.50 13.15
N ILE A 284 -8.78 -18.28 14.24
CA ILE A 284 -7.37 -17.86 14.29
C ILE A 284 -6.44 -18.73 13.43
N ASN A 285 -6.71 -20.04 13.33
CA ASN A 285 -5.90 -20.96 12.54
C ASN A 285 -6.05 -20.77 11.02
N SER A 286 -7.02 -19.98 10.58
CA SER A 286 -7.21 -19.59 9.18
C SER A 286 -6.39 -18.37 8.78
N TYR A 287 -5.63 -17.80 9.73
CA TYR A 287 -4.84 -16.60 9.53
C TYR A 287 -3.35 -16.89 9.75
N THR A 288 -2.51 -16.20 9.00
CA THR A 288 -1.05 -16.31 9.10
C THR A 288 -0.43 -15.10 9.79
N ASP A 289 -1.18 -14.01 9.87
CA ASP A 289 -0.79 -12.74 10.49
C ASP A 289 -2.05 -11.89 10.76
N TYR A 290 -2.03 -10.99 11.78
CA TYR A 290 -3.11 -10.04 12.07
C TYR A 290 -2.66 -8.96 13.06
#